data_c85be8e396dffb7cd201e65d6cfe6ebf
#
_entry.id   c85be8e396dffb7cd201e65d6cfe6ebf
#
_cell.length_a   1.000
_cell.length_b   1.000
_cell.length_c   1.000
_cell.angle_alpha   90.00
_cell.angle_beta   90.00
_cell.angle_gamma   90.00
#
_symmetry.space_group_name_H-M   'P 1'
#
loop_
_entity.id
_entity.type
_entity.pdbx_description
1 polymer ?
#
loop_
_entity_poly.entity_id
_entity_poly.type
_entity_poly.pdbx_seq_one_letter_code
_entity_poly.pdbx_strand_id
1 'polypeptide(L)'
;MTSLEKQMNRRGALRTLAFASVCAGACGAGPGRWFVSGVQAGETAVYRMSFDDFSQLKNSYGSVRLRVPGIPSSSSQIVVTRMPGNQFYAVSAKCTHKGVAVNPFQKGVGLRCPSHGSQFDANGKKVKGPASSSLKAYKATYNGSDAVSVEFPNLGYSVATELVEAGSGGRVKLQFETLSGMDYSVQVRSVVNGGESAKAKFSLTLGGSLNKTNIGGNGKTVSLYIAPTQDAGFITIMRE
;
A
#
# COMPACT_ATOMS: atom_id res chain seq x y z
N MET A 1 -26.67 -7.75 -14.91
CA MET A 1 -25.76 -6.88 -14.13
C MET A 1 -25.88 -7.30 -12.67
N THR A 2 -24.95 -8.10 -12.23
CA THR A 2 -25.06 -8.91 -11.03
C THR A 2 -24.41 -8.21 -9.84
N SER A 3 -25.05 -8.34 -8.74
CA SER A 3 -24.87 -7.83 -7.37
C SER A 3 -23.50 -8.00 -6.70
N LEU A 4 -22.40 -8.24 -7.43
CA LEU A 4 -21.07 -8.50 -6.90
C LEU A 4 -20.15 -7.26 -6.78
N GLU A 5 -20.57 -6.12 -7.30
CA GLU A 5 -19.77 -4.87 -7.22
C GLU A 5 -19.99 -4.06 -5.94
N LYS A 6 -20.90 -4.44 -5.08
CA LYS A 6 -21.35 -3.60 -3.94
C LYS A 6 -20.55 -3.74 -2.65
N GLN A 7 -19.47 -4.53 -2.60
CA GLN A 7 -18.68 -4.72 -1.38
C GLN A 7 -17.17 -4.54 -1.57
N MET A 8 -16.72 -3.53 -2.29
CA MET A 8 -15.34 -3.08 -2.16
C MET A 8 -15.26 -2.02 -1.06
N ASN A 9 -15.17 -2.47 0.18
CA ASN A 9 -14.89 -1.57 1.30
C ASN A 9 -13.42 -1.08 1.23
N ARG A 10 -13.08 -0.06 2.03
CA ARG A 10 -11.76 0.60 2.07
C ARG A 10 -10.54 -0.35 2.14
N ARG A 11 -10.73 -1.60 2.56
CA ARG A 11 -9.71 -2.66 2.61
C ARG A 11 -9.56 -3.42 1.27
N GLY A 12 -10.56 -3.35 0.39
CA GLY A 12 -10.57 -4.06 -0.90
C GLY A 12 -9.78 -3.37 -2.01
N ALA A 13 -9.69 -2.04 -2.00
CA ALA A 13 -9.06 -1.28 -3.08
C ALA A 13 -7.55 -1.57 -3.23
N LEU A 14 -6.83 -1.83 -2.13
CA LEU A 14 -5.41 -2.21 -2.17
C LEU A 14 -5.18 -3.70 -2.44
N ARG A 15 -6.18 -4.55 -2.20
CA ARG A 15 -6.07 -5.99 -2.51
C ARG A 15 -6.09 -6.28 -4.00
N THR A 16 -6.71 -5.42 -4.81
CA THR A 16 -6.80 -5.60 -6.27
C THR A 16 -5.49 -5.26 -7.00
N LEU A 17 -4.60 -4.50 -6.39
CA LEU A 17 -3.34 -4.06 -7.00
C LEU A 17 -2.20 -5.08 -6.88
N ALA A 18 -2.35 -6.13 -6.08
CA ALA A 18 -1.34 -7.17 -5.94
C ALA A 18 -1.29 -8.19 -7.09
N PHE A 19 -2.13 -8.02 -8.13
CA PHE A 19 -2.32 -9.04 -9.17
C PHE A 19 -1.58 -8.80 -10.50
N ALA A 20 -0.76 -7.79 -10.62
CA ALA A 20 -0.17 -7.42 -11.91
C ALA A 20 1.31 -7.72 -12.09
N SER A 21 1.86 -8.80 -11.51
CA SER A 21 3.11 -9.40 -12.03
C SER A 21 3.33 -10.79 -11.47
N VAL A 22 3.03 -11.78 -12.28
CA VAL A 22 3.48 -13.15 -12.06
C VAL A 22 4.91 -13.24 -12.58
N CYS A 23 5.91 -13.04 -11.75
CA CYS A 23 7.26 -13.48 -12.07
C CYS A 23 7.32 -14.99 -11.86
N ALA A 24 7.25 -15.74 -12.97
CA ALA A 24 7.52 -17.17 -13.03
C ALA A 24 9.02 -17.40 -12.81
N GLY A 25 9.45 -17.41 -11.55
CA GLY A 25 10.71 -18.04 -11.17
C GLY A 25 10.47 -19.54 -11.13
N ALA A 26 10.89 -20.26 -12.15
CA ALA A 26 10.86 -21.73 -12.17
C ALA A 26 11.87 -22.26 -11.16
N CYS A 27 11.41 -22.55 -9.95
CA CYS A 27 12.17 -23.35 -9.00
C CYS A 27 11.99 -24.83 -9.36
N GLY A 28 13.13 -25.53 -9.42
CA GLY A 28 13.35 -26.84 -9.96
C GLY A 28 12.41 -27.96 -9.52
N ALA A 29 12.50 -29.08 -10.25
CA ALA A 29 11.68 -30.26 -10.15
C ALA A 29 11.74 -30.91 -8.74
N GLY A 30 10.73 -30.60 -7.92
CA GLY A 30 10.40 -31.25 -6.66
C GLY A 30 8.89 -31.32 -6.51
N PRO A 31 8.34 -32.18 -5.64
CA PRO A 31 6.92 -32.24 -5.41
C PRO A 31 6.45 -30.93 -4.72
N GLY A 32 5.70 -30.13 -5.44
CA GLY A 32 5.14 -28.86 -5.00
C GLY A 32 5.65 -27.66 -5.82
N ARG A 33 4.78 -27.12 -6.67
CA ARG A 33 5.06 -25.88 -7.41
C ARG A 33 4.60 -24.69 -6.57
N TRP A 34 5.53 -23.84 -6.20
CA TRP A 34 5.27 -22.61 -5.44
C TRP A 34 5.33 -21.40 -6.37
N PHE A 35 4.32 -20.57 -6.30
CA PHE A 35 4.33 -19.27 -6.95
C PHE A 35 4.33 -18.19 -5.87
N VAL A 36 5.31 -17.29 -5.93
CA VAL A 36 5.38 -16.13 -5.06
C VAL A 36 5.09 -14.89 -5.90
N SER A 37 4.04 -14.18 -5.54
CA SER A 37 3.75 -12.90 -6.14
C SER A 37 4.49 -11.80 -5.40
N GLY A 38 5.35 -11.07 -6.10
CA GLY A 38 5.96 -9.83 -5.64
C GLY A 38 5.51 -8.67 -6.52
N VAL A 39 5.53 -7.47 -6.01
CA VAL A 39 5.38 -6.24 -6.79
C VAL A 39 6.78 -5.77 -7.14
N GLN A 40 7.08 -5.54 -8.41
CA GLN A 40 8.42 -5.13 -8.83
C GLN A 40 8.84 -3.80 -8.20
N ALA A 41 10.11 -3.68 -7.85
CA ALA A 41 10.67 -2.43 -7.36
C ALA A 41 10.50 -1.33 -8.42
N GLY A 42 9.94 -0.18 -8.02
CA GLY A 42 9.66 0.93 -8.93
C GLY A 42 8.20 1.02 -9.40
N GLU A 43 7.36 0.02 -9.15
CA GLU A 43 5.94 0.10 -9.49
C GLU A 43 5.19 1.12 -8.61
N THR A 44 4.17 1.74 -9.19
CA THR A 44 3.27 2.65 -8.49
C THR A 44 2.09 1.87 -7.92
N ALA A 45 1.69 2.19 -6.69
CA ALA A 45 0.40 1.76 -6.16
C ALA A 45 -0.65 2.83 -6.46
N VAL A 46 -1.87 2.41 -6.80
CA VAL A 46 -2.98 3.32 -7.09
C VAL A 46 -4.05 3.15 -6.01
N TYR A 47 -4.37 4.25 -5.32
CA TYR A 47 -5.48 4.31 -4.38
C TYR A 47 -6.69 4.98 -5.03
N ARG A 48 -7.75 4.21 -5.28
CA ARG A 48 -9.00 4.73 -5.84
C ARG A 48 -9.92 5.23 -4.73
N MET A 49 -10.40 6.45 -4.88
CA MET A 49 -11.35 7.12 -3.97
C MET A 49 -12.68 7.30 -4.69
N SER A 50 -13.69 6.52 -4.31
CA SER A 50 -15.05 6.70 -4.80
C SER A 50 -15.71 7.92 -4.15
N PHE A 51 -16.49 8.67 -4.90
CA PHE A 51 -17.24 9.80 -4.36
C PHE A 51 -18.39 9.39 -3.45
N ASP A 52 -18.79 8.12 -3.46
CA ASP A 52 -19.75 7.61 -2.48
C ASP A 52 -19.14 7.45 -1.09
N ASP A 53 -17.84 7.05 -1.03
CA ASP A 53 -17.09 6.99 0.22
C ASP A 53 -16.57 8.38 0.66
N PHE A 54 -16.29 9.26 -0.29
CA PHE A 54 -15.71 10.59 -0.09
C PHE A 54 -16.61 11.67 -0.71
N SER A 55 -17.82 11.84 -0.16
CA SER A 55 -18.86 12.73 -0.70
C SER A 55 -18.42 14.20 -0.83
N GLN A 56 -17.44 14.64 0.00
CA GLN A 56 -16.85 15.98 -0.10
C GLN A 56 -16.26 16.26 -1.48
N LEU A 57 -15.73 15.22 -2.15
CA LEU A 57 -15.11 15.34 -3.47
C LEU A 57 -16.13 15.45 -4.63
N LYS A 58 -17.45 15.38 -4.34
CA LYS A 58 -18.50 15.66 -5.32
C LYS A 58 -18.55 17.14 -5.71
N ASN A 59 -18.08 18.03 -4.83
CA ASN A 59 -18.21 19.48 -4.98
C ASN A 59 -16.87 20.16 -5.26
N SER A 60 -16.86 21.24 -6.02
CA SER A 60 -15.69 22.11 -6.19
C SER A 60 -15.27 22.67 -4.82
N TYR A 61 -13.95 22.72 -4.60
CA TYR A 61 -13.31 23.05 -3.32
C TYR A 61 -13.51 22.00 -2.22
N GLY A 62 -14.22 20.90 -2.51
CA GLY A 62 -14.29 19.77 -1.60
C GLY A 62 -12.91 19.19 -1.34
N SER A 63 -12.61 18.91 -0.08
CA SER A 63 -11.29 18.44 0.33
C SER A 63 -11.41 17.44 1.46
N VAL A 64 -10.61 16.40 1.41
CA VAL A 64 -10.58 15.36 2.42
C VAL A 64 -9.14 15.06 2.82
N ARG A 65 -8.91 14.94 4.12
CA ARG A 65 -7.67 14.41 4.68
C ARG A 65 -7.91 12.98 5.14
N LEU A 66 -7.09 12.07 4.67
CA LEU A 66 -7.22 10.66 5.01
C LEU A 66 -5.85 10.02 5.22
N ARG A 67 -5.87 8.85 5.84
CA ARG A 67 -4.73 7.94 5.90
C ARG A 67 -4.97 6.82 4.91
N VAL A 68 -4.06 6.67 3.95
CA VAL A 68 -4.09 5.59 2.98
C VAL A 68 -3.50 4.34 3.64
N PRO A 69 -4.27 3.25 3.76
CA PRO A 69 -3.76 2.00 4.31
C PRO A 69 -2.72 1.37 3.37
N GLY A 70 -1.80 0.58 3.91
CA GLY A 70 -0.76 -0.10 3.12
C GLY A 70 0.37 0.80 2.60
N ILE A 71 0.46 2.04 3.09
CA ILE A 71 1.54 2.99 2.79
C ILE A 71 2.29 3.35 4.06
N PRO A 72 3.62 3.49 4.01
CA PRO A 72 4.42 3.86 5.19
C PRO A 72 3.82 5.06 5.94
N SER A 73 3.77 4.99 7.25
CA SER A 73 3.14 6.00 8.11
C SER A 73 3.68 7.41 7.89
N SER A 74 4.95 7.53 7.47
CA SER A 74 5.58 8.81 7.10
C SER A 74 4.95 9.46 5.86
N SER A 75 4.28 8.70 5.00
CA SER A 75 3.71 9.14 3.71
C SER A 75 2.22 8.83 3.58
N SER A 76 1.60 8.13 4.56
CA SER A 76 0.22 7.63 4.46
C SER A 76 -0.85 8.71 4.61
N GLN A 77 -0.54 9.84 5.23
CA GLN A 77 -1.51 10.94 5.34
C GLN A 77 -1.43 11.86 4.13
N ILE A 78 -2.55 11.96 3.43
CA ILE A 78 -2.70 12.84 2.28
C ILE A 78 -3.91 13.75 2.43
N VAL A 79 -3.89 14.85 1.69
CA VAL A 79 -5.07 15.66 1.41
C VAL A 79 -5.36 15.57 -0.07
N VAL A 80 -6.61 15.25 -0.40
CA VAL A 80 -7.12 15.28 -1.78
C VAL A 80 -8.14 16.40 -1.88
N THR A 81 -8.00 17.24 -2.89
CA THR A 81 -8.83 18.44 -3.11
C THR A 81 -9.34 18.47 -4.54
N ARG A 82 -10.65 18.67 -4.70
CA ARG A 82 -11.25 18.99 -6.00
C ARG A 82 -11.33 20.49 -6.20
N MET A 83 -10.77 20.98 -7.30
CA MET A 83 -10.89 22.36 -7.73
C MET A 83 -11.91 22.50 -8.87
N PRO A 84 -12.37 23.73 -9.22
CA PRO A 84 -13.20 23.96 -10.39
C PRO A 84 -12.60 23.37 -11.66
N GLY A 85 -13.45 22.98 -12.62
CA GLY A 85 -13.00 22.35 -13.86
C GLY A 85 -12.59 20.89 -13.71
N ASN A 86 -13.08 20.20 -12.68
CA ASN A 86 -12.76 18.80 -12.39
C ASN A 86 -11.27 18.51 -12.21
N GLN A 87 -10.52 19.50 -11.74
CA GLN A 87 -9.12 19.33 -11.39
C GLN A 87 -9.01 18.75 -9.98
N PHE A 88 -8.16 17.73 -9.84
CA PHE A 88 -7.89 17.08 -8.56
C PHE A 88 -6.42 17.18 -8.20
N TYR A 89 -6.16 17.52 -6.96
CA TYR A 89 -4.82 17.57 -6.40
C TYR A 89 -4.74 16.65 -5.19
N ALA A 90 -3.68 15.88 -5.12
CA ALA A 90 -3.35 15.03 -3.99
C ALA A 90 -1.97 15.41 -3.47
N VAL A 91 -1.88 15.71 -2.18
CA VAL A 91 -0.62 16.15 -1.57
C VAL A 91 -0.41 15.44 -0.23
N SER A 92 0.85 15.30 0.19
CA SER A 92 1.15 14.88 1.56
C SER A 92 0.52 15.84 2.55
N ALA A 93 -0.15 15.32 3.55
CA ALA A 93 -0.65 16.15 4.65
C ALA A 93 0.47 16.62 5.58
N LYS A 94 1.68 16.07 5.49
CA LYS A 94 2.79 16.35 6.41
C LYS A 94 3.40 17.72 6.11
N CYS A 95 3.17 18.69 7.00
CA CYS A 95 3.76 20.03 6.90
C CYS A 95 5.29 19.98 6.95
N THR A 96 5.94 20.65 5.98
CA THR A 96 7.40 20.65 5.84
C THR A 96 8.14 21.47 6.90
N HIS A 97 7.43 22.10 7.84
CA HIS A 97 8.05 22.76 9.02
C HIS A 97 8.40 21.74 10.11
N LYS A 98 7.36 21.12 10.73
CA LYS A 98 7.53 20.18 11.85
C LYS A 98 6.69 18.91 11.72
N GLY A 99 6.25 18.57 10.51
CA GLY A 99 5.57 17.32 10.23
C GLY A 99 4.11 17.25 10.70
N VAL A 100 3.55 18.30 11.29
CA VAL A 100 2.14 18.35 11.73
C VAL A 100 1.24 18.31 10.49
N ALA A 101 0.15 17.56 10.56
CA ALA A 101 -0.76 17.41 9.43
C ALA A 101 -1.49 18.71 9.14
N VAL A 102 -1.46 19.15 7.86
CA VAL A 102 -2.23 20.31 7.40
C VAL A 102 -3.73 19.99 7.38
N ASN A 103 -4.55 21.01 7.53
CA ASN A 103 -6.00 20.89 7.41
C ASN A 103 -6.40 20.68 5.94
N PRO A 104 -7.58 20.08 5.67
CA PRO A 104 -8.17 20.07 4.35
C PRO A 104 -8.25 21.49 3.76
N PHE A 105 -8.25 21.55 2.42
CA PHE A 105 -8.30 22.83 1.72
C PHE A 105 -9.58 23.62 2.05
N GLN A 106 -9.42 24.90 2.24
CA GLN A 106 -10.52 25.86 2.41
C GLN A 106 -10.40 26.97 1.38
N LYS A 107 -11.50 27.27 0.68
CA LYS A 107 -11.55 28.36 -0.30
C LYS A 107 -11.15 29.69 0.36
N GLY A 108 -10.24 30.41 -0.25
CA GLY A 108 -9.72 31.68 0.27
C GLY A 108 -8.58 31.54 1.30
N VAL A 109 -8.33 30.34 1.83
CA VAL A 109 -7.29 30.09 2.83
C VAL A 109 -6.20 29.14 2.30
N GLY A 110 -6.59 28.13 1.53
CA GLY A 110 -5.71 27.05 1.10
C GLY A 110 -5.62 25.90 2.13
N LEU A 111 -4.54 25.14 2.03
CA LEU A 111 -4.14 24.14 3.02
C LEU A 111 -3.37 24.85 4.13
N ARG A 112 -3.87 24.81 5.37
CA ARG A 112 -3.24 25.49 6.51
C ARG A 112 -2.71 24.48 7.52
N CYS A 113 -1.46 24.66 7.93
CA CYS A 113 -0.90 23.94 9.08
C CYS A 113 -1.41 24.56 10.38
N PRO A 114 -2.10 23.80 11.26
CA PRO A 114 -2.69 24.36 12.48
C PRO A 114 -1.64 24.75 13.53
N SER A 115 -0.44 24.18 13.48
CA SER A 115 0.59 24.38 14.49
C SER A 115 1.23 25.78 14.41
N HIS A 116 1.71 26.18 13.23
CA HIS A 116 2.45 27.45 13.07
C HIS A 116 1.97 28.29 11.88
N GLY A 117 0.80 27.98 11.31
CA GLY A 117 0.14 28.80 10.32
C GLY A 117 0.74 28.78 8.92
N SER A 118 1.64 27.85 8.60
CA SER A 118 2.10 27.69 7.21
C SER A 118 0.93 27.43 6.28
N GLN A 119 0.95 28.01 5.09
CA GLN A 119 -0.12 27.90 4.09
C GLN A 119 0.43 27.39 2.75
N PHE A 120 -0.39 26.58 2.11
CA PHE A 120 -0.10 25.99 0.81
C PHE A 120 -1.34 26.11 -0.09
N ASP A 121 -1.14 26.18 -1.39
CA ASP A 121 -2.25 26.12 -2.36
C ASP A 121 -2.78 24.68 -2.50
N ALA A 122 -3.77 24.48 -3.38
CA ALA A 122 -4.41 23.16 -3.55
C ALA A 122 -3.43 22.09 -4.04
N ASN A 123 -2.40 22.44 -4.80
CA ASN A 123 -1.39 21.51 -5.30
C ASN A 123 -0.17 21.37 -4.39
N GLY A 124 -0.23 21.96 -3.19
CA GLY A 124 0.79 21.86 -2.16
C GLY A 124 1.94 22.83 -2.29
N LYS A 125 1.91 23.80 -3.23
CA LYS A 125 2.94 24.83 -3.33
C LYS A 125 2.88 25.73 -2.10
N LYS A 126 4.03 25.99 -1.50
CA LYS A 126 4.13 26.90 -0.33
C LYS A 126 3.72 28.32 -0.71
N VAL A 127 2.77 28.87 0.05
CA VAL A 127 2.29 30.24 -0.07
C VAL A 127 2.83 31.08 1.08
N LYS A 128 2.80 30.55 2.32
CA LYS A 128 3.25 31.27 3.53
C LYS A 128 4.01 30.34 4.46
N GLY A 129 5.14 30.81 4.99
CA GLY A 129 5.95 30.12 6.01
C GLY A 129 5.28 30.01 7.38
N PRO A 130 5.94 29.33 8.35
CA PRO A 130 7.38 28.99 8.41
C PRO A 130 7.80 27.67 7.71
N ALA A 131 6.95 26.99 6.98
CA ALA A 131 7.35 25.80 6.20
C ALA A 131 8.57 26.09 5.31
N SER A 132 9.49 25.14 5.21
CA SER A 132 10.72 25.27 4.41
C SER A 132 10.48 25.08 2.93
N SER A 133 9.58 24.17 2.54
CA SER A 133 9.31 23.79 1.15
C SER A 133 7.82 23.51 0.90
N SER A 134 7.46 23.29 -0.35
CA SER A 134 6.14 22.82 -0.77
C SER A 134 5.87 21.41 -0.23
N LEU A 135 4.60 21.01 -0.14
CA LEU A 135 4.20 19.65 0.20
C LEU A 135 4.53 18.72 -0.97
N LYS A 136 4.82 17.46 -0.67
CA LYS A 136 4.97 16.44 -1.72
C LYS A 136 3.64 16.24 -2.42
N ALA A 137 3.62 16.44 -3.73
CA ALA A 137 2.46 16.15 -4.57
C ALA A 137 2.48 14.70 -5.07
N TYR A 138 1.29 14.15 -5.28
CA TYR A 138 1.04 12.86 -5.88
C TYR A 138 0.20 13.05 -7.14
N LYS A 139 0.37 12.18 -8.13
CA LYS A 139 -0.46 12.23 -9.32
C LYS A 139 -1.88 11.82 -8.96
N ALA A 140 -2.85 12.66 -9.29
CA ALA A 140 -4.26 12.42 -9.11
C ALA A 140 -4.96 12.39 -10.47
N THR A 141 -5.69 11.33 -10.76
CA THR A 141 -6.38 11.13 -12.04
C THR A 141 -7.86 10.93 -11.79
N TYR A 142 -8.69 11.82 -12.33
CA TYR A 142 -10.14 11.70 -12.30
C TYR A 142 -10.63 10.81 -13.43
N ASN A 143 -11.56 9.89 -13.15
CA ASN A 143 -12.10 8.96 -14.15
C ASN A 143 -13.21 9.55 -15.02
N GLY A 144 -13.56 10.84 -14.84
CA GLY A 144 -14.61 11.52 -15.58
C GLY A 144 -16.02 11.34 -14.99
N SER A 145 -16.20 10.53 -13.96
CA SER A 145 -17.50 10.15 -13.41
C SER A 145 -17.57 10.27 -11.89
N ASP A 146 -17.08 9.27 -11.17
CA ASP A 146 -17.42 9.03 -9.77
C ASP A 146 -16.21 8.78 -8.85
N ALA A 147 -14.98 8.85 -9.36
CA ALA A 147 -13.82 8.53 -8.58
C ALA A 147 -12.55 9.27 -9.01
N VAL A 148 -11.66 9.49 -8.08
CA VAL A 148 -10.29 9.93 -8.31
C VAL A 148 -9.31 8.85 -7.84
N SER A 149 -8.26 8.63 -8.62
CA SER A 149 -7.17 7.71 -8.33
C SER A 149 -5.91 8.49 -7.97
N VAL A 150 -5.23 8.12 -6.89
CA VAL A 150 -3.97 8.72 -6.44
C VAL A 150 -2.85 7.71 -6.57
N GLU A 151 -1.77 8.07 -7.26
CA GLU A 151 -0.62 7.20 -7.51
C GLU A 151 0.48 7.45 -6.46
N PHE A 152 0.97 6.35 -5.87
CA PHE A 152 2.07 6.36 -4.90
C PHE A 152 3.26 5.64 -5.53
N PRO A 153 4.34 6.37 -5.88
CA PRO A 153 5.52 5.77 -6.49
C PRO A 153 6.37 4.99 -5.48
N ASN A 154 7.18 4.07 -6.00
CA ASN A 154 8.21 3.33 -5.26
C ASN A 154 7.67 2.48 -4.10
N LEU A 155 6.53 1.83 -4.30
CA LEU A 155 5.98 0.87 -3.34
C LEU A 155 6.22 -0.59 -3.74
N GLY A 156 6.89 -0.83 -4.86
CA GLY A 156 7.26 -2.16 -5.31
C GLY A 156 8.30 -2.81 -4.41
N TYR A 157 8.30 -4.14 -4.37
CA TYR A 157 9.32 -4.97 -3.76
C TYR A 157 9.41 -6.30 -4.50
N SER A 158 10.60 -6.84 -4.56
CA SER A 158 10.83 -8.20 -5.07
C SER A 158 10.92 -9.18 -3.92
N VAL A 159 10.44 -10.39 -4.14
CA VAL A 159 10.55 -11.49 -3.17
C VAL A 159 11.43 -12.57 -3.78
N ALA A 160 12.58 -12.78 -3.19
CA ALA A 160 13.41 -13.95 -3.50
C ALA A 160 12.90 -15.15 -2.69
N THR A 161 12.83 -16.30 -3.33
CA THR A 161 12.36 -17.54 -2.72
C THR A 161 13.37 -18.64 -2.87
N GLU A 162 13.53 -19.42 -1.81
CA GLU A 162 14.46 -20.53 -1.74
C GLU A 162 13.83 -21.66 -0.93
N LEU A 163 13.93 -22.88 -1.42
CA LEU A 163 13.62 -24.07 -0.60
C LEU A 163 14.87 -24.41 0.20
N VAL A 164 14.75 -24.42 1.52
CA VAL A 164 15.86 -24.69 2.44
C VAL A 164 15.51 -25.85 3.35
N GLU A 165 16.48 -26.69 3.63
CA GLU A 165 16.31 -27.78 4.56
C GLU A 165 16.40 -27.31 6.02
N ALA A 166 15.51 -27.80 6.87
CA ALA A 166 15.48 -27.47 8.30
C ALA A 166 15.06 -28.70 9.11
N GLY A 167 16.01 -29.46 9.58
CA GLY A 167 15.77 -30.64 10.39
C GLY A 167 14.89 -31.69 9.67
N SER A 168 13.78 -32.10 10.31
CA SER A 168 12.87 -33.12 9.77
C SER A 168 11.91 -32.65 8.68
N GLY A 169 12.06 -31.42 8.18
CA GLY A 169 11.18 -30.89 7.12
C GLY A 169 11.74 -29.64 6.46
N GLY A 170 11.52 -29.50 5.16
CA GLY A 170 11.90 -28.32 4.39
C GLY A 170 11.20 -27.04 4.86
N ARG A 171 11.76 -25.90 4.51
CA ARG A 171 11.15 -24.57 4.68
C ARG A 171 11.21 -23.82 3.36
N VAL A 172 10.20 -23.02 3.10
CA VAL A 172 10.27 -22.01 2.04
C VAL A 172 10.77 -20.73 2.69
N LYS A 173 11.95 -20.28 2.27
CA LYS A 173 12.51 -18.97 2.65
C LYS A 173 11.98 -17.92 1.71
N LEU A 174 11.42 -16.85 2.26
CA LEU A 174 10.97 -15.66 1.56
C LEU A 174 11.87 -14.51 1.99
N GLN A 175 12.54 -13.87 1.05
CA GLN A 175 13.44 -12.76 1.35
C GLN A 175 13.00 -11.53 0.57
N PHE A 176 12.78 -10.42 1.25
CA PHE A 176 12.35 -9.17 0.65
C PHE A 176 12.74 -7.96 1.49
N GLU A 177 12.80 -6.80 0.84
CA GLU A 177 13.06 -5.53 1.51
C GLU A 177 11.77 -4.98 2.12
N THR A 178 11.83 -4.59 3.38
CA THR A 178 10.72 -4.00 4.11
C THR A 178 10.77 -2.47 4.09
N LEU A 179 9.61 -1.84 4.15
CA LEU A 179 9.50 -0.40 4.34
C LEU A 179 9.27 -0.10 5.83
N SER A 180 9.97 0.88 6.36
CA SER A 180 9.80 1.29 7.76
C SER A 180 8.38 1.79 8.05
N GLY A 181 7.79 1.29 9.14
CA GLY A 181 6.44 1.65 9.57
C GLY A 181 5.32 0.95 8.81
N MET A 182 5.63 -0.16 8.12
CA MET A 182 4.67 -1.07 7.49
C MET A 182 4.66 -2.39 8.24
N ASP A 183 3.50 -3.01 8.34
CA ASP A 183 3.37 -4.38 8.79
C ASP A 183 3.21 -5.33 7.59
N TYR A 184 3.76 -6.52 7.73
CA TYR A 184 3.74 -7.55 6.69
C TYR A 184 3.20 -8.84 7.24
N SER A 185 2.36 -9.50 6.45
CA SER A 185 1.89 -10.87 6.70
C SER A 185 2.05 -11.73 5.46
N VAL A 186 2.11 -13.04 5.65
CA VAL A 186 2.18 -14.01 4.57
C VAL A 186 0.82 -14.66 4.43
N GLN A 187 0.30 -14.72 3.22
CA GLN A 187 -0.93 -15.45 2.90
C GLN A 187 -0.62 -16.58 1.94
N VAL A 188 -1.26 -17.71 2.16
CA VAL A 188 -1.17 -18.89 1.30
C VAL A 188 -2.55 -19.24 0.75
N ARG A 189 -2.60 -19.63 -0.54
CA ARG A 189 -3.79 -20.10 -1.24
C ARG A 189 -3.47 -21.35 -2.01
N SER A 190 -4.46 -22.21 -2.18
CA SER A 190 -4.34 -23.45 -2.98
C SER A 190 -4.55 -23.20 -4.49
N VAL A 191 -5.22 -22.11 -4.87
CA VAL A 191 -5.55 -21.76 -6.28
C VAL A 191 -5.20 -20.30 -6.60
N VAL A 192 -4.92 -20.00 -7.87
CA VAL A 192 -4.51 -18.65 -8.34
C VAL A 192 -5.62 -17.63 -8.18
N ASN A 193 -6.80 -17.95 -8.71
CA ASN A 193 -7.94 -17.05 -8.75
C ASN A 193 -9.11 -17.68 -7.96
N GLY A 194 -9.42 -17.10 -6.80
CA GLY A 194 -10.44 -17.61 -5.91
C GLY A 194 -9.87 -18.50 -4.81
N GLY A 195 -10.74 -19.09 -4.02
CA GLY A 195 -10.38 -19.89 -2.86
C GLY A 195 -10.08 -19.04 -1.62
N GLU A 196 -10.11 -19.69 -0.47
CA GLU A 196 -9.80 -19.04 0.79
C GLU A 196 -8.31 -18.76 0.91
N SER A 197 -8.00 -17.57 1.39
CA SER A 197 -6.64 -17.15 1.72
C SER A 197 -6.44 -17.25 3.22
N ALA A 198 -5.47 -18.04 3.65
CA ALA A 198 -5.13 -18.19 5.05
C ALA A 198 -3.82 -17.46 5.38
N LYS A 199 -3.77 -16.79 6.54
CA LYS A 199 -2.50 -16.26 7.06
C LYS A 199 -1.59 -17.44 7.44
N ALA A 200 -0.40 -17.49 6.83
CA ALA A 200 0.60 -18.47 7.17
C ALA A 200 1.36 -18.06 8.45
N LYS A 201 1.67 -19.04 9.28
CA LYS A 201 2.62 -18.83 10.38
C LYS A 201 4.04 -19.00 9.87
N PHE A 202 4.94 -18.15 10.33
CA PHE A 202 6.34 -18.14 9.93
C PHE A 202 7.30 -18.00 11.10
N SER A 203 8.58 -18.28 10.83
CA SER A 203 9.71 -18.01 11.71
C SER A 203 10.63 -16.95 11.06
N LEU A 204 11.42 -16.26 11.86
CA LEU A 204 12.49 -15.35 11.39
C LEU A 204 13.84 -16.06 11.28
N THR A 205 13.94 -17.29 11.77
CA THR A 205 15.17 -18.10 11.75
C THR A 205 14.88 -19.46 11.15
N LEU A 206 15.84 -20.01 10.43
CA LEU A 206 15.80 -21.38 9.93
C LEU A 206 15.69 -22.35 11.10
N GLY A 207 14.74 -23.27 11.07
CA GLY A 207 14.48 -24.21 12.19
C GLY A 207 13.73 -23.63 13.37
N GLY A 208 13.42 -22.33 13.37
CA GLY A 208 12.63 -21.69 14.42
C GLY A 208 11.16 -22.10 14.41
N SER A 209 10.47 -21.90 15.55
CA SER A 209 9.03 -22.19 15.68
C SER A 209 8.20 -21.27 14.78
N LEU A 210 7.23 -21.85 14.06
CA LEU A 210 6.29 -21.13 13.19
C LEU A 210 5.16 -20.53 14.05
N ASN A 211 5.43 -19.42 14.70
CA ASN A 211 4.50 -18.81 15.66
C ASN A 211 4.15 -17.35 15.32
N LYS A 212 4.83 -16.75 14.35
CA LYS A 212 4.56 -15.37 13.93
C LYS A 212 3.60 -15.34 12.74
N THR A 213 2.69 -14.36 12.74
CA THR A 213 1.76 -14.10 11.63
C THR A 213 1.99 -12.75 10.99
N ASN A 214 2.65 -11.83 11.71
CA ASN A 214 2.97 -10.48 11.26
C ASN A 214 4.41 -10.12 11.64
N ILE A 215 5.00 -9.22 10.86
CA ILE A 215 6.30 -8.60 11.15
C ILE A 215 6.26 -7.11 10.77
N GLY A 216 6.78 -6.26 11.64
CA GLY A 216 6.99 -4.84 11.35
C GLY A 216 8.21 -4.62 10.46
N GLY A 217 8.07 -3.79 9.44
CA GLY A 217 9.17 -3.38 8.59
C GLY A 217 10.03 -2.31 9.23
N ASN A 218 11.33 -2.40 8.99
CA ASN A 218 12.33 -1.48 9.53
C ASN A 218 13.24 -0.86 8.44
N GLY A 219 12.84 -1.00 7.16
CA GLY A 219 13.63 -0.52 6.03
C GLY A 219 14.80 -1.42 5.64
N LYS A 220 14.85 -2.65 6.17
CA LYS A 220 15.90 -3.63 5.87
C LYS A 220 15.32 -4.87 5.22
N THR A 221 16.18 -5.64 4.57
CA THR A 221 15.85 -6.95 4.06
C THR A 221 15.53 -7.90 5.21
N VAL A 222 14.45 -8.67 5.09
CA VAL A 222 14.02 -9.68 6.04
C VAL A 222 13.95 -11.05 5.36
N SER A 223 14.23 -12.09 6.12
CA SER A 223 13.99 -13.48 5.72
C SER A 223 12.89 -14.08 6.60
N LEU A 224 11.88 -14.64 5.97
CA LEU A 224 10.81 -15.38 6.62
C LEU A 224 10.89 -16.83 6.19
N TYR A 225 10.63 -17.75 7.11
CA TYR A 225 10.64 -19.19 6.86
C TYR A 225 9.24 -19.73 7.16
N ILE A 226 8.58 -20.31 6.14
CA ILE A 226 7.25 -20.94 6.27
C ILE A 226 7.35 -22.43 6.06
N ALA A 227 6.40 -23.19 6.58
CA ALA A 227 6.27 -24.61 6.24
C ALA A 227 5.87 -24.74 4.77
N PRO A 228 6.44 -25.69 4.01
CA PRO A 228 5.90 -26.06 2.73
C PRO A 228 4.51 -26.67 2.96
N THR A 229 3.52 -26.32 2.15
CA THR A 229 2.25 -27.05 2.11
C THR A 229 2.43 -28.28 1.24
N GLN A 230 1.66 -29.34 1.48
CA GLN A 230 1.80 -30.60 0.75
C GLN A 230 1.42 -30.50 -0.74
N ASP A 231 0.59 -29.49 -1.09
CA ASP A 231 0.12 -29.24 -2.44
C ASP A 231 0.69 -27.93 -3.01
N ALA A 232 0.63 -27.75 -4.32
CA ALA A 232 1.00 -26.52 -4.97
C ALA A 232 0.24 -25.34 -4.33
N GLY A 233 0.97 -24.33 -3.91
CA GLY A 233 0.39 -23.17 -3.21
C GLY A 233 0.89 -21.85 -3.78
N PHE A 234 0.04 -20.83 -3.67
CA PHE A 234 0.39 -19.46 -4.01
C PHE A 234 0.67 -18.71 -2.72
N ILE A 235 1.85 -18.11 -2.65
CA ILE A 235 2.29 -17.32 -1.50
C ILE A 235 2.22 -15.85 -1.88
N THR A 236 1.57 -15.06 -1.04
CA THR A 236 1.48 -13.61 -1.21
C THR A 236 1.94 -12.93 0.07
N ILE A 237 2.85 -11.98 -0.04
CA ILE A 237 3.20 -11.09 1.05
C ILE A 237 2.24 -9.91 1.02
N MET A 238 1.56 -9.67 2.13
CA MET A 238 0.62 -8.58 2.29
C MET A 238 1.26 -7.48 3.12
N ARG A 239 1.02 -6.23 2.73
CA ARG A 239 1.26 -5.03 3.55
C ARG A 239 -0.01 -4.62 4.25
N GLU A 240 0.07 -4.32 5.53
CA GLU A 240 -1.06 -3.89 6.37
C GLU A 240 -0.86 -2.48 6.93
#